data_4107369fd316334dad1304dca71d4037
#
_entry.id   4107369fd316334dad1304dca71d4037
#
_cell.length_a   1.000
_cell.length_b   1.000
_cell.length_c   1.000
_cell.angle_alpha   90.00
_cell.angle_beta   90.00
_cell.angle_gamma   90.00
#
_symmetry.space_group_name_H-M   'P 1'
#
loop_
_entity.id
_entity.type
_entity.pdbx_description
1 polymer ?
#
loop_
_entity_poly.entity_id
_entity_poly.type
_entity_poly.pdbx_seq_one_letter_code
_entity_poly.pdbx_strand_id
1 'polypeptide(L)'
;MRIRRNRAKHKSIRAYLHYKSDYAKERLIGEMKIIAISAVTAGGKTSIVNEIKKQLSNTKSLHFDDYSFEGEVDDFFTWTMQGADYNVWNLTPLIKDIQEIKENSDCEYLLLDYPFAYCHKELSEYIDCAIFIDTPLDIAMARRILRDMKNATGEEIRQDLKMYIKYARAAYIQMLKDILPSSDYIIDGTKEIEEIADEIIRIILSL
;
A
#
# COMPACT_ATOMS: atom_id res chain seq x y z
N MET A 1 -4.90 24.30 67.95
CA MET A 1 -4.95 24.94 66.59
C MET A 1 -4.79 23.85 65.49
N ARG A 2 -5.89 23.44 64.85
CA ARG A 2 -5.89 22.32 63.88
C ARG A 2 -5.73 22.89 62.47
N ILE A 3 -4.62 22.55 61.77
CA ILE A 3 -4.36 22.94 60.42
C ILE A 3 -5.17 21.98 59.52
N ARG A 4 -6.23 22.47 58.86
CA ARG A 4 -6.95 21.76 57.79
C ARG A 4 -6.12 21.83 56.49
N ARG A 5 -5.45 20.72 56.14
CA ARG A 5 -4.78 20.58 54.87
C ARG A 5 -5.79 20.52 53.69
N ASN A 6 -5.62 21.41 52.77
CA ASN A 6 -6.49 21.69 51.62
C ASN A 6 -6.41 20.54 50.59
N ARG A 7 -7.27 19.49 50.74
CA ARG A 7 -7.36 18.34 49.81
C ARG A 7 -7.87 18.71 48.39
N ALA A 8 -8.46 19.89 48.23
CA ALA A 8 -9.04 20.33 46.96
C ALA A 8 -7.99 20.73 45.93
N LYS A 9 -6.84 21.33 46.36
CA LYS A 9 -5.78 21.73 45.41
C LYS A 9 -5.04 20.54 44.75
N HIS A 10 -4.91 19.42 45.46
CA HIS A 10 -4.22 18.22 44.90
C HIS A 10 -5.04 17.47 43.83
N LYS A 11 -6.40 17.50 43.91
CA LYS A 11 -7.25 16.90 42.86
C LYS A 11 -7.21 17.70 41.57
N SER A 12 -7.17 19.03 41.65
CA SER A 12 -7.11 19.92 40.50
C SER A 12 -5.80 19.80 39.74
N ILE A 13 -4.66 19.69 40.43
CA ILE A 13 -3.34 19.54 39.76
C ILE A 13 -3.21 18.17 39.09
N ARG A 14 -3.73 17.10 39.70
CA ARG A 14 -3.69 15.75 39.08
C ARG A 14 -4.61 15.63 37.86
N ALA A 15 -5.77 16.26 37.88
CA ALA A 15 -6.66 16.35 36.75
C ALA A 15 -6.06 17.21 35.61
N TYR A 16 -5.39 18.32 35.95
CA TYR A 16 -4.69 19.18 35.00
C TYR A 16 -3.48 18.49 34.36
N LEU A 17 -2.73 17.70 35.12
CA LEU A 17 -1.59 16.92 34.62
C LEU A 17 -2.06 15.74 33.75
N HIS A 18 -3.20 15.11 34.09
CA HIS A 18 -3.81 14.09 33.23
C HIS A 18 -4.33 14.70 31.90
N TYR A 19 -5.07 15.81 32.00
CA TYR A 19 -5.53 16.56 30.84
C TYR A 19 -4.37 17.01 29.93
N LYS A 20 -3.26 17.53 30.50
CA LYS A 20 -2.05 17.85 29.71
C LYS A 20 -1.36 16.63 29.14
N SER A 21 -1.36 15.49 29.83
CA SER A 21 -0.82 14.23 29.32
C SER A 21 -1.65 13.69 28.16
N ASP A 22 -2.97 13.75 28.26
CA ASP A 22 -3.88 13.30 27.20
C ASP A 22 -3.87 14.28 26.01
N TYR A 23 -3.82 15.61 26.27
CA TYR A 23 -3.65 16.63 25.21
C TYR A 23 -2.26 16.60 24.54
N ALA A 24 -1.22 16.20 25.28
CA ALA A 24 0.12 16.01 24.71
C ALA A 24 0.20 14.71 23.92
N LYS A 25 -0.56 13.66 24.28
CA LYS A 25 -0.72 12.44 23.48
C LYS A 25 -1.50 12.71 22.19
N GLU A 26 -2.61 13.46 22.27
CA GLU A 26 -3.38 13.89 21.09
C GLU A 26 -2.57 14.80 20.14
N ARG A 27 -1.54 15.51 20.63
CA ARG A 27 -0.67 16.38 19.81
C ARG A 27 0.58 15.69 19.27
N LEU A 28 0.89 14.46 19.73
CA LEU A 28 2.08 13.68 19.32
C LEU A 28 1.75 12.51 18.41
N ILE A 29 0.47 12.17 18.22
CA ILE A 29 0.07 11.23 17.19
C ILE A 29 -0.19 12.07 15.93
N GLY A 30 0.83 12.18 15.09
CA GLY A 30 0.67 12.69 13.73
C GLY A 30 -0.46 11.89 13.04
N GLU A 31 -1.22 12.52 12.18
CA GLU A 31 -2.25 11.83 11.40
C GLU A 31 -1.60 10.67 10.64
N MET A 32 -2.14 9.44 10.78
CA MET A 32 -1.62 8.25 10.10
C MET A 32 -1.50 8.52 8.59
N LYS A 33 -0.33 8.27 8.03
CA LYS A 33 -0.09 8.41 6.60
C LYS A 33 -0.34 7.09 5.88
N ILE A 34 -1.08 7.16 4.79
CA ILE A 34 -1.47 6.00 3.96
C ILE A 34 -0.72 6.07 2.63
N ILE A 35 0.17 5.11 2.42
CA ILE A 35 1.05 5.07 1.27
C ILE A 35 0.69 3.87 0.38
N ALA A 36 0.24 4.14 -0.84
CA ALA A 36 0.00 3.10 -1.85
C ALA A 36 1.30 2.80 -2.61
N ILE A 37 1.69 1.53 -2.62
CA ILE A 37 2.83 1.04 -3.40
C ILE A 37 2.29 0.19 -4.52
N SER A 38 2.50 0.65 -5.76
CA SER A 38 1.97 0.08 -6.99
C SER A 38 3.10 -0.41 -7.89
N ALA A 39 2.85 -1.44 -8.66
CA ALA A 39 3.71 -1.95 -9.73
C ALA A 39 2.91 -2.91 -10.60
N VAL A 40 3.44 -3.29 -11.74
CA VAL A 40 2.95 -4.44 -12.50
C VAL A 40 3.12 -5.73 -11.70
N THR A 41 2.41 -6.80 -12.08
CA THR A 41 2.56 -8.13 -11.46
C THR A 41 4.03 -8.57 -11.48
N ALA A 42 4.51 -9.10 -10.35
CA ALA A 42 5.93 -9.43 -10.10
C ALA A 42 6.90 -8.24 -10.20
N GLY A 43 6.41 -7.00 -10.18
CA GLY A 43 7.22 -5.79 -10.11
C GLY A 43 7.88 -5.52 -8.74
N GLY A 44 7.60 -6.34 -7.72
CA GLY A 44 8.29 -6.29 -6.43
C GLY A 44 7.52 -5.66 -5.28
N LYS A 45 6.26 -5.20 -5.48
CA LYS A 45 5.44 -4.53 -4.45
C LYS A 45 5.52 -5.18 -3.07
N THR A 46 5.11 -6.44 -2.98
CA THR A 46 5.03 -7.19 -1.71
C THR A 46 6.38 -7.33 -1.01
N SER A 47 7.45 -7.59 -1.78
CA SER A 47 8.81 -7.68 -1.23
C SER A 47 9.27 -6.35 -0.64
N ILE A 48 8.99 -5.25 -1.35
CA ILE A 48 9.35 -3.89 -0.93
C ILE A 48 8.53 -3.46 0.29
N VAL A 49 7.21 -3.68 0.31
CA VAL A 49 6.35 -3.41 1.47
C VAL A 49 6.85 -4.15 2.70
N ASN A 50 7.21 -5.43 2.56
CA ASN A 50 7.76 -6.22 3.66
C ASN A 50 9.12 -5.71 4.14
N GLU A 51 9.97 -5.21 3.23
CA GLU A 51 11.26 -4.65 3.59
C GLU A 51 11.12 -3.33 4.35
N ILE A 52 10.26 -2.42 3.87
CA ILE A 52 9.94 -1.17 4.58
C ILE A 52 9.43 -1.44 5.99
N LYS A 53 8.53 -2.43 6.18
CA LYS A 53 8.01 -2.81 7.50
C LYS A 53 9.08 -3.30 8.48
N LYS A 54 10.17 -3.89 8.00
CA LYS A 54 11.28 -4.30 8.88
C LYS A 54 12.10 -3.11 9.38
N GLN A 55 12.18 -2.06 8.56
CA GLN A 55 13.05 -0.90 8.81
C GLN A 55 12.30 0.26 9.48
N LEU A 56 11.02 0.45 9.15
CA LEU A 56 10.21 1.56 9.65
C LEU A 56 9.26 1.10 10.76
N SER A 57 9.49 1.59 11.99
CA SER A 57 8.63 1.28 13.14
C SER A 57 7.23 1.88 12.99
N ASN A 58 6.28 1.41 13.81
CA ASN A 58 4.87 1.86 13.81
C ASN A 58 4.19 1.76 12.44
N THR A 59 4.60 0.78 11.62
CA THR A 59 4.12 0.57 10.27
C THR A 59 3.28 -0.70 10.17
N LYS A 60 2.08 -0.58 9.60
CA LYS A 60 1.21 -1.70 9.19
C LYS A 60 1.16 -1.81 7.68
N SER A 61 0.68 -2.95 7.17
CA SER A 61 0.40 -3.12 5.74
C SER A 61 -0.89 -3.87 5.52
N LEU A 62 -1.59 -3.52 4.44
CA LEU A 62 -2.67 -4.28 3.85
C LEU A 62 -2.26 -4.67 2.44
N HIS A 63 -2.63 -5.89 2.04
CA HIS A 63 -2.26 -6.45 0.75
C HIS A 63 -3.52 -6.71 -0.06
N PHE A 64 -3.61 -6.13 -1.25
CA PHE A 64 -4.76 -6.26 -2.14
C PHE A 64 -5.10 -7.72 -2.45
N ASP A 65 -4.07 -8.55 -2.63
CA ASP A 65 -4.22 -9.97 -2.97
C ASP A 65 -4.74 -10.83 -1.80
N ASP A 66 -4.84 -10.28 -0.56
CA ASP A 66 -5.44 -10.96 0.61
C ASP A 66 -6.97 -10.86 0.63
N TYR A 67 -7.57 -10.08 -0.28
CA TYR A 67 -9.01 -9.85 -0.36
C TYR A 67 -9.61 -10.56 -1.57
N SER A 68 -10.90 -10.89 -1.45
CA SER A 68 -11.77 -11.23 -2.58
C SER A 68 -12.76 -10.09 -2.78
N PHE A 69 -12.77 -9.50 -3.98
CA PHE A 69 -13.59 -8.35 -4.27
C PHE A 69 -14.76 -8.72 -5.17
N GLU A 70 -15.96 -8.23 -4.84
CA GLU A 70 -17.06 -8.25 -5.79
C GLU A 70 -16.71 -7.39 -7.00
N GLY A 71 -16.99 -7.86 -8.22
CA GLY A 71 -16.65 -7.19 -9.47
C GLY A 71 -15.20 -7.40 -9.93
N GLU A 72 -14.47 -8.32 -9.28
CA GLU A 72 -13.11 -8.69 -9.71
C GLU A 72 -13.11 -9.14 -11.18
N VAL A 73 -12.08 -8.71 -11.91
CA VAL A 73 -11.96 -8.95 -13.35
C VAL A 73 -11.28 -10.29 -13.62
N ASP A 74 -12.01 -11.22 -14.24
CA ASP A 74 -11.46 -12.50 -14.68
C ASP A 74 -10.73 -12.41 -16.04
N ASP A 75 -11.25 -11.58 -16.96
CA ASP A 75 -10.67 -11.37 -18.30
C ASP A 75 -10.09 -9.96 -18.43
N PHE A 76 -8.85 -9.81 -18.00
CA PHE A 76 -8.10 -8.55 -18.10
C PHE A 76 -7.89 -8.06 -19.53
N PHE A 77 -7.89 -8.94 -20.53
CA PHE A 77 -7.76 -8.54 -21.92
C PHE A 77 -9.01 -7.80 -22.39
N THR A 78 -10.19 -8.40 -22.20
CA THR A 78 -11.47 -7.78 -22.53
C THR A 78 -11.69 -6.49 -21.74
N TRP A 79 -11.39 -6.49 -20.45
CA TRP A 79 -11.47 -5.31 -19.59
C TRP A 79 -10.60 -4.16 -20.12
N THR A 80 -9.35 -4.44 -20.52
CA THR A 80 -8.44 -3.45 -21.13
C THR A 80 -9.03 -2.89 -22.44
N MET A 81 -9.59 -3.74 -23.29
CA MET A 81 -10.18 -3.32 -24.57
C MET A 81 -11.46 -2.48 -24.38
N GLN A 82 -12.12 -2.59 -23.22
CA GLN A 82 -13.33 -1.82 -22.84
C GLN A 82 -13.01 -0.51 -22.11
N GLY A 83 -11.73 -0.14 -21.99
CA GLY A 83 -11.33 1.13 -21.40
C GLY A 83 -10.80 1.05 -19.97
N ALA A 84 -10.59 -0.15 -19.42
CA ALA A 84 -9.92 -0.41 -18.16
C ALA A 84 -10.52 0.39 -16.97
N ASP A 85 -11.81 0.22 -16.71
CA ASP A 85 -12.45 0.87 -15.56
C ASP A 85 -12.00 0.20 -14.25
N TYR A 86 -11.17 0.89 -13.48
CA TYR A 86 -10.68 0.42 -12.18
C TYR A 86 -11.74 0.43 -11.07
N ASN A 87 -12.90 1.08 -11.29
CA ASN A 87 -13.97 1.15 -10.30
C ASN A 87 -14.92 -0.06 -10.32
N VAL A 88 -14.63 -1.06 -11.16
CA VAL A 88 -15.39 -2.32 -11.16
C VAL A 88 -15.15 -3.17 -9.90
N TRP A 89 -13.98 -3.04 -9.26
CA TRP A 89 -13.69 -3.69 -7.99
C TRP A 89 -14.43 -3.02 -6.83
N ASN A 90 -15.23 -3.77 -6.08
CA ASN A 90 -15.80 -3.28 -4.82
C ASN A 90 -14.76 -3.34 -3.69
N LEU A 91 -14.04 -2.26 -3.46
CA LEU A 91 -12.97 -2.20 -2.46
C LEU A 91 -13.47 -1.93 -1.02
N THR A 92 -14.78 -2.01 -0.76
CA THR A 92 -15.35 -1.82 0.58
C THR A 92 -14.67 -2.63 1.68
N PRO A 93 -14.28 -3.92 1.49
CA PRO A 93 -13.58 -4.67 2.53
C PRO A 93 -12.21 -4.04 2.92
N LEU A 94 -11.41 -3.66 1.93
CA LEU A 94 -10.12 -3.00 2.14
C LEU A 94 -10.28 -1.63 2.81
N ILE A 95 -11.27 -0.84 2.39
CA ILE A 95 -11.57 0.47 2.97
C ILE A 95 -11.99 0.35 4.45
N LYS A 96 -12.77 -0.67 4.80
CA LYS A 96 -13.13 -0.93 6.20
C LYS A 96 -11.92 -1.22 7.08
N ASP A 97 -10.98 -2.04 6.59
CA ASP A 97 -9.77 -2.35 7.35
C ASP A 97 -8.88 -1.11 7.51
N ILE A 98 -8.80 -0.24 6.50
CA ILE A 98 -8.12 1.06 6.60
C ILE A 98 -8.74 1.92 7.70
N GLN A 99 -10.07 2.03 7.73
CA GLN A 99 -10.80 2.80 8.74
C GLN A 99 -10.61 2.21 10.13
N GLU A 100 -10.69 0.88 10.28
CA GLU A 100 -10.46 0.19 11.55
C GLU A 100 -9.04 0.42 12.08
N ILE A 101 -8.04 0.37 11.22
CA ILE A 101 -6.64 0.66 11.60
C ILE A 101 -6.50 2.11 12.03
N LYS A 102 -7.12 3.05 11.31
CA LYS A 102 -7.09 4.49 11.62
C LYS A 102 -7.71 4.80 13.00
N GLU A 103 -8.80 4.10 13.36
CA GLU A 103 -9.52 4.34 14.61
C GLU A 103 -8.90 3.62 15.82
N ASN A 104 -8.35 2.43 15.61
CA ASN A 104 -8.00 1.51 16.70
C ASN A 104 -6.51 1.21 16.86
N SER A 105 -5.62 1.98 16.20
CA SER A 105 -4.20 1.68 16.23
C SER A 105 -3.33 2.93 16.37
N ASP A 106 -2.19 2.78 17.05
CA ASP A 106 -1.13 3.80 17.13
C ASP A 106 -0.20 3.75 15.89
N CYS A 107 -0.70 3.28 14.75
CA CYS A 107 0.04 3.15 13.51
C CYS A 107 0.31 4.54 12.91
N GLU A 108 1.57 4.85 12.64
CA GLU A 108 1.98 6.10 11.99
C GLU A 108 1.94 5.99 10.46
N TYR A 109 2.24 4.79 9.94
CA TYR A 109 2.30 4.54 8.50
C TYR A 109 1.53 3.28 8.12
N LEU A 110 0.58 3.42 7.21
CA LEU A 110 -0.14 2.30 6.61
C LEU A 110 0.30 2.14 5.15
N LEU A 111 0.98 1.03 4.86
CA LEU A 111 1.39 0.67 3.52
C LEU A 111 0.31 -0.15 2.85
N LEU A 112 -0.11 0.25 1.67
CA LEU A 112 -1.01 -0.53 0.83
C LEU A 112 -0.19 -1.19 -0.29
N ASP A 113 -0.03 -2.51 -0.24
CA ASP A 113 0.39 -3.32 -1.41
C ASP A 113 -0.79 -3.36 -2.37
N TYR A 114 -0.90 -2.33 -3.22
CA TYR A 114 -2.11 -2.02 -3.95
C TYR A 114 -1.80 -1.60 -5.39
N PRO A 115 -2.43 -2.23 -6.41
CA PRO A 115 -1.96 -2.08 -7.79
C PRO A 115 -2.40 -0.80 -8.50
N PHE A 116 -3.42 -0.06 -8.02
CA PHE A 116 -4.10 0.95 -8.85
C PHE A 116 -3.78 2.42 -8.52
N ALA A 117 -2.88 2.71 -7.57
CA ALA A 117 -2.55 4.08 -7.13
C ALA A 117 -3.84 4.93 -6.92
N TYR A 118 -4.01 6.04 -7.61
CA TYR A 118 -5.21 6.89 -7.51
C TYR A 118 -6.32 6.53 -8.52
N CYS A 119 -6.19 5.46 -9.30
CA CYS A 119 -7.16 5.17 -10.38
C CYS A 119 -8.50 4.62 -9.88
N HIS A 120 -8.60 4.13 -8.64
CA HIS A 120 -9.87 3.74 -8.04
C HIS A 120 -10.43 4.89 -7.21
N LYS A 121 -11.61 5.39 -7.60
CA LYS A 121 -12.18 6.65 -7.09
C LYS A 121 -12.37 6.67 -5.57
N GLU A 122 -12.99 5.63 -4.99
CA GLU A 122 -13.26 5.60 -3.54
C GLU A 122 -11.98 5.47 -2.72
N LEU A 123 -11.06 4.57 -3.12
CA LEU A 123 -9.84 4.35 -2.36
C LEU A 123 -8.86 5.52 -2.48
N SER A 124 -8.89 6.24 -3.61
CA SER A 124 -8.01 7.41 -3.81
C SER A 124 -8.19 8.50 -2.74
N GLU A 125 -9.37 8.59 -2.12
CA GLU A 125 -9.67 9.56 -1.05
C GLU A 125 -8.93 9.25 0.27
N TYR A 126 -8.41 8.05 0.43
CA TYR A 126 -7.67 7.61 1.61
C TYR A 126 -6.16 7.68 1.45
N ILE A 127 -5.65 7.78 0.22
CA ILE A 127 -4.21 7.69 -0.08
C ILE A 127 -3.57 9.08 0.08
N ASP A 128 -2.57 9.19 0.97
CA ASP A 128 -1.76 10.41 1.14
C ASP A 128 -0.63 10.49 0.11
N CYS A 129 -0.10 9.33 -0.32
CA CYS A 129 0.99 9.26 -1.28
C CYS A 129 0.94 7.95 -2.07
N ALA A 130 1.06 8.02 -3.39
CA ALA A 130 1.15 6.87 -4.27
C ALA A 130 2.54 6.78 -4.90
N ILE A 131 3.16 5.60 -4.81
CA ILE A 131 4.50 5.31 -5.33
C ILE A 131 4.40 4.17 -6.32
N PHE A 132 4.92 4.36 -7.52
CA PHE A 132 4.99 3.32 -8.55
C PHE A 132 6.41 2.77 -8.66
N ILE A 133 6.54 1.44 -8.56
CA ILE A 133 7.80 0.75 -8.82
C ILE A 133 7.85 0.39 -10.30
N ASP A 134 8.65 1.13 -11.06
CA ASP A 134 8.81 0.96 -12.51
C ASP A 134 9.81 -0.16 -12.79
N THR A 135 9.30 -1.38 -12.79
CA THR A 135 10.06 -2.58 -13.18
C THR A 135 9.79 -2.87 -14.66
N PRO A 136 10.83 -2.91 -15.51
CA PRO A 136 10.70 -3.28 -16.92
C PRO A 136 9.94 -4.59 -17.10
N LEU A 137 9.06 -4.64 -18.12
CA LEU A 137 8.14 -5.79 -18.31
C LEU A 137 8.87 -7.12 -18.57
N ASP A 138 10.04 -7.10 -19.16
CA ASP A 138 10.87 -8.30 -19.37
C ASP A 138 11.41 -8.84 -18.02
N ILE A 139 11.84 -7.96 -17.13
CA ILE A 139 12.28 -8.32 -15.78
C ILE A 139 11.09 -8.82 -14.95
N ALA A 140 9.96 -8.11 -14.96
CA ALA A 140 8.75 -8.51 -14.25
C ALA A 140 8.26 -9.88 -14.73
N MET A 141 8.27 -10.14 -16.05
CA MET A 141 7.90 -11.43 -16.61
C MET A 141 8.86 -12.54 -16.18
N ALA A 142 10.17 -12.30 -16.23
CA ALA A 142 11.16 -13.28 -15.76
C ALA A 142 10.96 -13.62 -14.28
N ARG A 143 10.76 -12.61 -13.43
CA ARG A 143 10.47 -12.78 -11.99
C ARG A 143 9.18 -13.59 -11.79
N ARG A 144 8.12 -13.31 -12.56
CA ARG A 144 6.85 -14.03 -12.50
C ARG A 144 7.02 -15.52 -12.81
N ILE A 145 7.68 -15.84 -13.90
CA ILE A 145 7.94 -17.24 -14.28
C ILE A 145 8.76 -17.97 -13.21
N LEU A 146 9.81 -17.34 -12.70
CA LEU A 146 10.64 -17.93 -11.65
C LEU A 146 9.88 -18.15 -10.35
N ARG A 147 8.92 -17.29 -10.01
CA ARG A 147 8.09 -17.39 -8.81
C ARG A 147 7.00 -18.46 -8.96
N ASP A 148 6.21 -18.37 -10.02
CA ASP A 148 4.93 -19.07 -10.15
C ASP A 148 5.08 -20.43 -10.82
N MET A 149 6.13 -20.63 -11.64
CA MET A 149 6.30 -21.81 -12.49
C MET A 149 7.53 -22.67 -12.11
N LYS A 150 7.92 -22.66 -10.83
CA LYS A 150 9.11 -23.43 -10.34
C LYS A 150 9.08 -24.91 -10.70
N ASN A 151 7.90 -25.52 -10.69
CA ASN A 151 7.70 -26.97 -10.93
C ASN A 151 7.04 -27.25 -12.29
N ALA A 152 6.85 -26.22 -13.13
CA ALA A 152 6.21 -26.37 -14.43
C ALA A 152 7.17 -26.99 -15.45
N THR A 153 6.61 -27.74 -16.39
CA THR A 153 7.35 -28.28 -17.53
C THR A 153 7.70 -27.15 -18.52
N GLY A 154 8.71 -27.39 -19.35
CA GLY A 154 9.05 -26.44 -20.41
C GLY A 154 7.90 -26.18 -21.39
N GLU A 155 6.95 -27.12 -21.57
CA GLU A 155 5.76 -26.89 -22.41
C GLU A 155 4.74 -25.98 -21.72
N GLU A 156 4.49 -26.14 -20.45
CA GLU A 156 3.60 -25.27 -19.66
C GLU A 156 4.15 -23.84 -19.65
N ILE A 157 5.46 -23.65 -19.45
CA ILE A 157 6.09 -22.32 -19.52
C ILE A 157 5.91 -21.69 -20.92
N ARG A 158 6.13 -22.46 -22.00
CA ARG A 158 5.93 -21.97 -23.35
C ARG A 158 4.47 -21.55 -23.62
N GLN A 159 3.53 -22.33 -23.12
CA GLN A 159 2.11 -22.03 -23.26
C GLN A 159 1.74 -20.75 -22.50
N ASP A 160 2.20 -20.60 -21.26
CA ASP A 160 1.98 -19.40 -20.46
C ASP A 160 2.55 -18.14 -21.13
N LEU A 161 3.77 -18.21 -21.65
CA LEU A 161 4.38 -17.10 -22.38
C LEU A 161 3.61 -16.73 -23.65
N LYS A 162 3.05 -17.71 -24.39
CA LYS A 162 2.18 -17.43 -25.54
C LYS A 162 0.91 -16.69 -25.11
N MET A 163 0.29 -17.10 -23.99
CA MET A 163 -0.90 -16.44 -23.43
C MET A 163 -0.60 -15.03 -22.96
N TYR A 164 0.56 -14.84 -22.30
CA TYR A 164 1.01 -13.51 -21.91
C TYR A 164 1.15 -12.59 -23.13
N ILE A 165 1.89 -13.00 -24.16
CA ILE A 165 2.12 -12.18 -25.36
C ILE A 165 0.79 -11.84 -26.05
N LYS A 166 -0.12 -12.81 -26.12
CA LYS A 166 -1.38 -12.65 -26.85
C LYS A 166 -2.44 -11.82 -26.12
N TYR A 167 -2.50 -11.93 -24.80
CA TYR A 167 -3.59 -11.39 -23.99
C TYR A 167 -3.10 -10.51 -22.82
N ALA A 168 -2.38 -11.10 -21.87
CA ALA A 168 -2.12 -10.44 -20.59
C ALA A 168 -1.23 -9.18 -20.73
N ARG A 169 -0.29 -9.15 -21.70
CA ARG A 169 0.60 -8.01 -21.92
C ARG A 169 -0.14 -6.70 -22.15
N ALA A 170 -1.35 -6.74 -22.73
CA ALA A 170 -2.16 -5.54 -22.93
C ALA A 170 -2.53 -4.87 -21.60
N ALA A 171 -2.91 -5.65 -20.58
CA ALA A 171 -3.22 -5.14 -19.26
C ALA A 171 -1.97 -4.56 -18.54
N TYR A 172 -0.80 -5.19 -18.67
CA TYR A 172 0.46 -4.63 -18.13
C TYR A 172 0.80 -3.28 -18.77
N ILE A 173 0.65 -3.15 -20.08
CA ILE A 173 0.85 -1.88 -20.78
C ILE A 173 -0.18 -0.85 -20.34
N GLN A 174 -1.43 -1.25 -20.09
CA GLN A 174 -2.47 -0.35 -19.62
C GLN A 174 -2.12 0.21 -18.24
N MET A 175 -1.63 -0.62 -17.33
CA MET A 175 -1.14 -0.14 -16.02
C MET A 175 -0.03 0.91 -16.16
N LEU A 176 0.94 0.72 -17.07
CA LEU A 176 1.99 1.71 -17.31
C LEU A 176 1.44 3.02 -17.89
N LYS A 177 0.30 2.99 -18.60
CA LYS A 177 -0.34 4.18 -19.15
C LYS A 177 -1.18 4.95 -18.13
N ASP A 178 -1.83 4.24 -17.21
CA ASP A 178 -2.81 4.83 -16.30
C ASP A 178 -2.24 5.00 -14.89
N ILE A 179 -1.63 3.96 -14.33
CA ILE A 179 -1.20 3.91 -12.92
C ILE A 179 0.11 4.65 -12.71
N LEU A 180 1.11 4.41 -13.57
CA LEU A 180 2.40 5.06 -13.46
C LEU A 180 2.26 6.61 -13.48
N PRO A 181 1.57 7.24 -14.45
CA PRO A 181 1.44 8.71 -14.48
C PRO A 181 0.50 9.25 -13.40
N SER A 182 -0.33 8.42 -12.75
CA SER A 182 -1.18 8.82 -11.64
C SER A 182 -0.47 8.78 -10.29
N SER A 183 0.76 8.26 -10.21
CA SER A 183 1.52 8.15 -8.97
C SER A 183 2.36 9.41 -8.70
N ASP A 184 2.57 9.76 -7.42
CA ASP A 184 3.36 10.92 -7.01
C ASP A 184 4.85 10.71 -7.23
N TYR A 185 5.32 9.46 -7.03
CA TYR A 185 6.73 9.09 -7.19
C TYR A 185 6.87 7.84 -8.05
N ILE A 186 7.91 7.82 -8.87
CA ILE A 186 8.28 6.68 -9.70
C ILE A 186 9.68 6.25 -9.28
N ILE A 187 9.81 4.99 -8.86
CA ILE A 187 11.06 4.41 -8.36
C ILE A 187 11.54 3.33 -9.34
N ASP A 188 12.82 3.35 -9.66
CA ASP A 188 13.44 2.34 -10.52
C ASP A 188 13.40 0.95 -9.87
N GLY A 189 12.57 0.05 -10.42
CA GLY A 189 12.35 -1.31 -9.95
C GLY A 189 13.44 -2.32 -10.35
N THR A 190 14.54 -1.85 -10.98
CA THR A 190 15.71 -2.67 -11.32
C THR A 190 16.74 -2.74 -10.20
N LYS A 191 16.67 -1.81 -9.24
CA LYS A 191 17.55 -1.74 -8.07
C LYS A 191 17.31 -2.92 -7.11
N GLU A 192 18.23 -3.08 -6.15
CA GLU A 192 18.06 -4.04 -5.05
C GLU A 192 16.90 -3.60 -4.14
N ILE A 193 16.24 -4.58 -3.52
CA ILE A 193 15.02 -4.35 -2.71
C ILE A 193 15.30 -3.37 -1.57
N GLU A 194 16.45 -3.50 -0.92
CA GLU A 194 16.89 -2.66 0.19
C GLU A 194 17.09 -1.20 -0.26
N GLU A 195 17.68 -0.97 -1.43
CA GLU A 195 17.86 0.38 -1.97
C GLU A 195 16.54 1.05 -2.30
N ILE A 196 15.58 0.29 -2.88
CA ILE A 196 14.23 0.78 -3.17
C ILE A 196 13.50 1.11 -1.86
N ALA A 197 13.58 0.24 -0.86
CA ALA A 197 12.95 0.45 0.44
C ALA A 197 13.51 1.71 1.13
N ASP A 198 14.83 1.91 1.12
CA ASP A 198 15.49 3.10 1.68
C ASP A 198 15.05 4.39 0.98
N GLU A 199 14.87 4.36 -0.34
CA GLU A 199 14.40 5.50 -1.13
C GLU A 199 12.94 5.85 -0.76
N ILE A 200 12.08 4.84 -0.64
CA ILE A 200 10.68 5.01 -0.25
C ILE A 200 10.57 5.51 1.20
N ILE A 201 11.35 4.96 2.14
CA ILE A 201 11.36 5.42 3.53
C ILE A 201 11.71 6.90 3.61
N ARG A 202 12.70 7.38 2.84
CA ARG A 202 13.03 8.83 2.78
C ARG A 202 11.86 9.67 2.30
N ILE A 203 11.08 9.18 1.31
CA ILE A 203 9.87 9.86 0.84
C ILE A 203 8.84 9.88 1.97
N ILE A 204 8.53 8.74 2.59
CA ILE A 204 7.55 8.62 3.67
C ILE A 204 7.86 9.57 4.82
N LEU A 205 9.13 9.63 5.25
CA LEU A 205 9.56 10.50 6.35
C LEU A 205 9.55 12.00 5.99
N SER A 206 9.33 12.35 4.74
CA SER A 206 9.22 13.74 4.27
C SER A 206 7.77 14.23 4.12
N LEU A 207 6.77 13.32 4.26
CA LEU A 207 5.34 13.63 4.20
C LEU A 207 4.82 14.28 5.50
#